data_f8129afb1b9b145089c91f8684978b7c
#
_entry.id   f8129afb1b9b145089c91f8684978b7c
#
_cell.length_a   1.000
_cell.length_b   1.000
_cell.length_c   1.000
_cell.angle_alpha   90.00
_cell.angle_beta   90.00
_cell.angle_gamma   90.00
#
_symmetry.space_group_name_H-M   'P 1'
#
loop_
_entity.id
_entity.type
_entity.pdbx_description
1 polymer ?
#
loop_
_entity_poly.entity_id
_entity_poly.type
_entity_poly.pdbx_seq_one_letter_code
_entity_poly.pdbx_strand_id
1 'polypeptide(L)'
;WLITFYLVKKRSHKLGNVTKTFVMKDILNNSYQLNVMLTVGVLIYGLRQTDFANIVVNGFNAVENFIPFINPLFLLPFIVIILGMVGLGPLTVMVLVAGILSSLNLPYPPELIVLSITSGSVISILTSPVIMPVITLSASNGLSLFTNGIKFNWKFSILFYIVVQIYLQTMIQFWQL
;
A
#
# COMPACT_ATOMS: atom_id res chain seq x y z
N TRP A 1 14.44 23.66 0.58
CA TRP A 1 14.83 23.67 2.00
C TRP A 1 16.29 23.25 2.18
N LEU A 2 16.75 22.15 1.58
CA LEU A 2 18.13 21.65 1.67
C LEU A 2 19.13 22.66 1.10
N ILE A 3 18.86 23.20 -0.09
CA ILE A 3 19.68 24.21 -0.75
C ILE A 3 19.79 25.47 0.11
N THR A 4 18.68 25.99 0.60
CA THR A 4 18.65 27.18 1.48
C THR A 4 19.42 26.94 2.78
N PHE A 5 19.27 25.75 3.39
CA PHE A 5 20.00 25.40 4.61
C PHE A 5 21.53 25.42 4.41
N TYR A 6 22.02 24.82 3.31
CA TYR A 6 23.46 24.78 3.03
C TYR A 6 24.03 26.14 2.58
N LEU A 7 23.23 26.97 1.90
CA LEU A 7 23.60 28.33 1.53
C LEU A 7 23.72 29.24 2.76
N VAL A 8 22.72 29.19 3.66
CA VAL A 8 22.72 29.96 4.91
C VAL A 8 23.90 29.59 5.81
N LYS A 9 24.26 28.30 5.88
CA LYS A 9 25.43 27.85 6.65
C LYS A 9 26.78 28.05 5.96
N LYS A 10 26.85 28.72 4.80
CA LYS A 10 28.08 28.92 4.01
C LYS A 10 28.89 27.62 3.78
N ARG A 11 28.21 26.46 3.64
CA ARG A 11 28.84 25.17 3.41
C ARG A 11 28.56 24.65 2.01
N SER A 12 28.67 25.51 1.00
CA SER A 12 28.39 25.18 -0.41
C SER A 12 29.20 23.98 -0.93
N HIS A 13 30.43 23.80 -0.47
CA HIS A 13 31.24 22.63 -0.86
C HIS A 13 30.64 21.29 -0.40
N LYS A 14 29.97 21.27 0.76
CA LYS A 14 29.26 20.08 1.23
C LYS A 14 27.99 19.78 0.43
N LEU A 15 27.35 20.83 -0.10
CA LEU A 15 26.17 20.67 -0.96
C LEU A 15 26.51 19.86 -2.23
N GLY A 16 27.64 20.18 -2.89
CA GLY A 16 28.10 19.43 -4.07
C GLY A 16 28.32 17.94 -3.79
N ASN A 17 28.97 17.63 -2.68
CA ASN A 17 29.21 16.24 -2.28
C ASN A 17 27.93 15.50 -1.91
N VAL A 18 27.01 16.14 -1.19
CA VAL A 18 25.70 15.57 -0.82
C VAL A 18 24.86 15.34 -2.07
N THR A 19 24.82 16.29 -3.00
CA THR A 19 24.10 16.14 -4.27
C THR A 19 24.70 15.01 -5.12
N LYS A 20 26.03 14.93 -5.20
CA LYS A 20 26.72 13.85 -5.92
C LYS A 20 26.40 12.49 -5.30
N THR A 21 26.45 12.36 -3.98
CA THR A 21 26.11 11.12 -3.27
C THR A 21 24.65 10.75 -3.49
N PHE A 22 23.74 11.72 -3.42
CA PHE A 22 22.30 11.50 -3.69
C PHE A 22 22.06 11.01 -5.11
N VAL A 23 22.65 11.67 -6.11
CA VAL A 23 22.47 11.28 -7.52
C VAL A 23 23.11 9.93 -7.83
N MET A 24 24.33 9.70 -7.34
CA MET A 24 25.12 8.51 -7.69
C MET A 24 24.80 7.27 -6.85
N LYS A 25 24.27 7.44 -5.64
CA LYS A 25 24.05 6.34 -4.70
C LYS A 25 22.59 6.19 -4.33
N ASP A 26 21.93 7.26 -3.90
CA ASP A 26 20.58 7.17 -3.34
C ASP A 26 19.52 6.99 -4.44
N ILE A 27 19.71 7.64 -5.62
CA ILE A 27 18.83 7.41 -6.77
C ILE A 27 19.01 5.98 -7.29
N LEU A 28 20.24 5.48 -7.39
CA LEU A 28 20.48 4.10 -7.81
C LEU A 28 19.90 3.07 -6.82
N ASN A 29 20.03 3.32 -5.53
CA ASN A 29 19.44 2.45 -4.51
C ASN A 29 17.91 2.44 -4.55
N ASN A 30 17.28 3.54 -4.97
CA ASN A 30 15.83 3.64 -5.14
C ASN A 30 15.34 3.25 -6.55
N SER A 31 16.25 2.93 -7.48
CA SER A 31 15.92 2.58 -8.87
C SER A 31 14.98 1.36 -8.96
N TYR A 32 15.14 0.39 -8.06
CA TYR A 32 14.24 -0.75 -7.97
C TYR A 32 12.79 -0.32 -7.73
N GLN A 33 12.57 0.60 -6.79
CA GLN A 33 11.23 1.10 -6.46
C GLN A 33 10.60 1.89 -7.61
N LEU A 34 11.41 2.69 -8.32
CA LEU A 34 10.97 3.42 -9.51
C LEU A 34 10.63 2.45 -10.67
N ASN A 35 11.46 1.44 -10.90
CA ASN A 35 11.21 0.43 -11.92
C ASN A 35 9.92 -0.37 -11.63
N VAL A 36 9.69 -0.75 -10.36
CA VAL A 36 8.45 -1.42 -9.96
C VAL A 36 7.24 -0.52 -10.22
N MET A 37 7.30 0.76 -9.87
CA MET A 37 6.21 1.71 -10.14
C MET A 37 5.92 1.87 -11.63
N LEU A 38 6.95 1.97 -12.48
CA LEU A 38 6.79 2.03 -13.93
C LEU A 38 6.16 0.74 -14.48
N THR A 39 6.65 -0.42 -14.03
CA THR A 39 6.11 -1.73 -14.43
C THR A 39 4.64 -1.86 -14.04
N VAL A 40 4.28 -1.43 -12.83
CA VAL A 40 2.89 -1.41 -12.37
C VAL A 40 2.03 -0.48 -13.23
N GLY A 41 2.54 0.69 -13.61
CA GLY A 41 1.84 1.60 -14.53
C GLY A 41 1.53 0.96 -15.89
N VAL A 42 2.52 0.28 -16.46
CA VAL A 42 2.35 -0.47 -17.73
C VAL A 42 1.35 -1.61 -17.56
N LEU A 43 1.43 -2.34 -16.46
CA LEU A 43 0.52 -3.45 -16.15
C LEU A 43 -0.92 -2.95 -16.01
N ILE A 44 -1.16 -1.86 -15.28
CA ILE A 44 -2.49 -1.24 -15.15
C ILE A 44 -3.03 -0.83 -16.52
N TYR A 45 -2.19 -0.21 -17.34
CA TYR A 45 -2.57 0.18 -18.70
C TYR A 45 -2.98 -1.06 -19.53
N GLY A 46 -2.18 -2.14 -19.48
CA GLY A 46 -2.49 -3.39 -20.17
C GLY A 46 -3.80 -4.03 -19.67
N LEU A 47 -4.00 -4.07 -18.36
CA LEU A 47 -5.22 -4.62 -17.76
C LEU A 47 -6.49 -3.84 -18.16
N ARG A 48 -6.40 -2.53 -18.32
CA ARG A 48 -7.52 -1.69 -18.82
C ARG A 48 -7.93 -1.99 -20.25
N GLN A 49 -7.03 -2.57 -21.06
CA GLN A 49 -7.32 -2.97 -22.45
C GLN A 49 -7.94 -4.38 -22.55
N THR A 50 -8.07 -5.07 -21.43
CA THR A 50 -8.63 -6.42 -21.33
C THR A 50 -9.95 -6.41 -20.55
N ASP A 51 -10.69 -7.49 -20.62
CA ASP A 51 -11.91 -7.72 -19.81
C ASP A 51 -11.62 -7.98 -18.31
N PHE A 52 -10.41 -7.67 -17.85
CA PHE A 52 -9.99 -7.91 -16.48
C PHE A 52 -10.92 -7.22 -15.46
N ALA A 53 -11.40 -6.02 -15.78
CA ALA A 53 -12.37 -5.32 -14.95
C ALA A 53 -13.62 -6.17 -14.70
N ASN A 54 -14.18 -6.77 -15.74
CA ASN A 54 -15.36 -7.63 -15.64
C ASN A 54 -15.09 -8.91 -14.84
N ILE A 55 -13.87 -9.47 -14.97
CA ILE A 55 -13.47 -10.65 -14.17
C ILE A 55 -13.44 -10.29 -12.68
N VAL A 56 -12.91 -9.12 -12.32
CA VAL A 56 -12.84 -8.65 -10.93
C VAL A 56 -14.24 -8.37 -10.39
N VAL A 57 -15.11 -7.69 -11.15
CA VAL A 57 -16.52 -7.46 -10.76
C VAL A 57 -17.25 -8.77 -10.53
N ASN A 58 -17.12 -9.70 -11.45
CA ASN A 58 -17.75 -11.04 -11.32
C ASN A 58 -17.22 -11.79 -10.10
N GLY A 59 -15.93 -11.64 -9.80
CA GLY A 59 -15.33 -12.19 -8.59
C GLY A 59 -15.92 -11.59 -7.31
N PHE A 60 -16.10 -10.27 -7.25
CA PHE A 60 -16.75 -9.61 -6.11
C PHE A 60 -18.21 -10.03 -5.97
N ASN A 61 -18.97 -10.05 -7.06
CA ASN A 61 -20.37 -10.47 -7.06
C ASN A 61 -20.51 -11.96 -6.64
N ALA A 62 -19.59 -12.83 -7.06
CA ALA A 62 -19.58 -14.21 -6.63
C ALA A 62 -19.37 -14.35 -5.12
N VAL A 63 -18.45 -13.56 -4.53
CA VAL A 63 -18.22 -13.58 -3.08
C VAL A 63 -19.41 -13.02 -2.33
N GLU A 64 -20.01 -11.92 -2.80
CA GLU A 64 -21.20 -11.31 -2.21
C GLU A 64 -22.42 -12.27 -2.24
N ASN A 65 -22.60 -13.00 -3.33
CA ASN A 65 -23.63 -14.03 -3.44
C ASN A 65 -23.39 -15.23 -2.50
N PHE A 66 -22.13 -15.59 -2.26
CA PHE A 66 -21.76 -16.69 -1.37
C PHE A 66 -21.91 -16.30 0.12
N ILE A 67 -21.57 -15.04 0.46
CA ILE A 67 -21.61 -14.54 1.82
C ILE A 67 -22.18 -13.11 1.79
N PRO A 68 -23.50 -12.94 1.96
CA PRO A 68 -24.19 -11.65 1.80
C PRO A 68 -23.71 -10.53 2.72
N PHE A 69 -22.98 -10.84 3.78
CA PHE A 69 -22.42 -9.86 4.71
C PHE A 69 -21.03 -9.35 4.32
N ILE A 70 -20.39 -9.96 3.30
CA ILE A 70 -19.06 -9.58 2.85
C ILE A 70 -19.19 -8.75 1.57
N ASN A 71 -18.98 -7.45 1.71
CA ASN A 71 -18.92 -6.52 0.59
C ASN A 71 -17.46 -6.33 0.09
N PRO A 72 -17.26 -5.77 -1.11
CA PRO A 72 -15.94 -5.48 -1.65
C PRO A 72 -15.02 -4.68 -0.71
N LEU A 73 -15.57 -3.71 0.04
CA LEU A 73 -14.78 -2.91 0.99
C LEU A 73 -14.23 -3.73 2.16
N PHE A 74 -14.88 -4.86 2.49
CA PHE A 74 -14.36 -5.80 3.47
C PHE A 74 -13.16 -6.59 2.92
N LEU A 75 -13.17 -6.95 1.65
CA LEU A 75 -12.12 -7.77 1.02
C LEU A 75 -10.88 -6.99 0.61
N LEU A 76 -11.04 -5.73 0.21
CA LEU A 76 -9.94 -4.90 -0.31
C LEU A 76 -8.72 -4.84 0.61
N PRO A 77 -8.83 -4.64 1.94
CA PRO A 77 -7.67 -4.64 2.82
C PRO A 77 -6.90 -5.97 2.79
N PHE A 78 -7.59 -7.11 2.69
CA PHE A 78 -6.93 -8.42 2.60
C PHE A 78 -6.11 -8.55 1.33
N ILE A 79 -6.66 -8.12 0.19
CA ILE A 79 -5.93 -8.12 -1.08
C ILE A 79 -4.65 -7.28 -0.95
N VAL A 80 -4.76 -6.09 -0.37
CA VAL A 80 -3.61 -5.20 -0.15
C VAL A 80 -2.59 -5.83 0.80
N ILE A 81 -3.02 -6.47 1.89
CA ILE A 81 -2.15 -7.16 2.84
C ILE A 81 -1.40 -8.30 2.15
N ILE A 82 -2.09 -9.15 1.38
CA ILE A 82 -1.48 -10.27 0.68
C ILE A 82 -0.43 -9.78 -0.32
N LEU A 83 -0.76 -8.80 -1.15
CA LEU A 83 0.18 -8.22 -2.11
C LEU A 83 1.38 -7.57 -1.42
N GLY A 84 1.16 -6.91 -0.30
CA GLY A 84 2.23 -6.34 0.52
C GLY A 84 3.12 -7.40 1.19
N MET A 85 2.58 -8.55 1.54
CA MET A 85 3.34 -9.69 2.05
C MET A 85 4.27 -10.31 1.00
N VAL A 86 3.91 -10.25 -0.26
CA VAL A 86 4.74 -10.71 -1.40
C VAL A 86 5.95 -9.78 -1.63
N GLY A 87 5.98 -8.60 -1.01
CA GLY A 87 7.10 -7.66 -1.10
C GLY A 87 6.88 -6.49 -2.05
N LEU A 88 5.68 -6.36 -2.60
CA LEU A 88 5.29 -5.13 -3.25
C LEU A 88 5.19 -4.02 -2.20
N GLY A 89 5.94 -2.95 -2.37
CA GLY A 89 5.88 -1.83 -1.43
C GLY A 89 4.45 -1.27 -1.29
N PRO A 90 4.09 -0.75 -0.11
CA PRO A 90 2.71 -0.36 0.19
C PRO A 90 2.15 0.68 -0.79
N LEU A 91 2.94 1.66 -1.20
CA LEU A 91 2.53 2.65 -2.22
C LEU A 91 2.27 1.99 -3.58
N THR A 92 3.11 1.03 -3.97
CA THR A 92 2.95 0.29 -5.23
C THR A 92 1.65 -0.49 -5.24
N VAL A 93 1.34 -1.19 -4.13
CA VAL A 93 0.09 -1.95 -3.99
C VAL A 93 -1.12 -1.02 -4.02
N MET A 94 -1.06 0.13 -3.32
CA MET A 94 -2.14 1.11 -3.34
C MET A 94 -2.41 1.62 -4.75
N VAL A 95 -1.36 2.00 -5.50
CA VAL A 95 -1.49 2.48 -6.88
C VAL A 95 -2.04 1.40 -7.80
N LEU A 96 -1.57 0.15 -7.67
CA LEU A 96 -2.05 -0.97 -8.46
C LEU A 96 -3.53 -1.25 -8.20
N VAL A 97 -3.92 -1.42 -6.94
CA VAL A 97 -5.30 -1.73 -6.57
C VAL A 97 -6.23 -0.56 -6.93
N ALA A 98 -5.85 0.68 -6.61
CA ALA A 98 -6.63 1.86 -6.99
C ALA A 98 -6.74 2.01 -8.51
N GLY A 99 -5.66 1.72 -9.25
CA GLY A 99 -5.65 1.76 -10.71
C GLY A 99 -6.61 0.75 -11.34
N ILE A 100 -6.68 -0.46 -10.79
CA ILE A 100 -7.65 -1.48 -11.23
C ILE A 100 -9.07 -1.02 -10.87
N LEU A 101 -9.31 -0.63 -9.61
CA LEU A 101 -10.63 -0.27 -9.13
C LEU A 101 -11.19 1.00 -9.80
N SER A 102 -10.33 1.92 -10.26
CA SER A 102 -10.77 3.12 -10.98
C SER A 102 -11.43 2.82 -12.33
N SER A 103 -11.24 1.62 -12.88
CA SER A 103 -11.93 1.14 -14.08
C SER A 103 -13.25 0.43 -13.77
N LEU A 104 -13.57 0.23 -12.48
CA LEU A 104 -14.78 -0.44 -12.02
C LEU A 104 -15.77 0.60 -11.49
N ASN A 105 -17.03 0.48 -11.89
CA ASN A 105 -18.13 1.26 -11.31
C ASN A 105 -18.61 0.57 -10.03
N LEU A 106 -17.83 0.71 -8.97
CA LEU A 106 -18.24 0.19 -7.66
C LEU A 106 -19.32 1.10 -7.05
N PRO A 107 -20.37 0.53 -6.43
CA PRO A 107 -21.47 1.29 -5.84
C PRO A 107 -21.08 1.90 -4.47
N TYR A 108 -19.83 2.33 -4.32
CA TYR A 108 -19.30 2.89 -3.07
C TYR A 108 -18.62 4.24 -3.32
N PRO A 109 -18.68 5.16 -2.35
CA PRO A 109 -17.94 6.41 -2.42
C PRO A 109 -16.42 6.17 -2.56
N PRO A 110 -15.73 6.95 -3.40
CA PRO A 110 -14.28 6.82 -3.59
C PRO A 110 -13.50 6.92 -2.28
N GLU A 111 -13.97 7.73 -1.34
CA GLU A 111 -13.35 7.95 -0.03
C GLU A 111 -13.30 6.66 0.80
N LEU A 112 -14.37 5.87 0.78
CA LEU A 112 -14.45 4.60 1.50
C LEU A 112 -13.57 3.54 0.83
N ILE A 113 -13.48 3.52 -0.49
CA ILE A 113 -12.59 2.65 -1.24
C ILE A 113 -11.12 2.98 -0.88
N VAL A 114 -10.74 4.26 -0.90
CA VAL A 114 -9.39 4.71 -0.54
C VAL A 114 -9.08 4.36 0.91
N LEU A 115 -9.99 4.57 1.84
CA LEU A 115 -9.80 4.23 3.25
C LEU A 115 -9.60 2.71 3.43
N SER A 116 -10.37 1.89 2.72
CA SER A 116 -10.25 0.43 2.74
C SER A 116 -8.86 -0.02 2.27
N ILE A 117 -8.40 0.48 1.12
CA ILE A 117 -7.06 0.19 0.56
C ILE A 117 -5.95 0.65 1.51
N THR A 118 -6.08 1.88 2.03
CA THR A 118 -5.08 2.47 2.92
C THR A 118 -4.96 1.69 4.23
N SER A 119 -6.06 1.21 4.78
CA SER A 119 -6.05 0.40 5.99
C SER A 119 -5.29 -0.92 5.81
N GLY A 120 -5.49 -1.60 4.68
CA GLY A 120 -4.72 -2.78 4.32
C GLY A 120 -3.22 -2.48 4.16
N SER A 121 -2.89 -1.33 3.58
CA SER A 121 -1.52 -0.86 3.43
C SER A 121 -0.83 -0.61 4.78
N VAL A 122 -1.52 0.02 5.74
CA VAL A 122 -1.00 0.24 7.10
C VAL A 122 -0.69 -1.10 7.79
N ILE A 123 -1.60 -2.07 7.71
CA ILE A 123 -1.38 -3.41 8.26
C ILE A 123 -0.18 -4.08 7.59
N SER A 124 -0.09 -3.99 6.26
CA SER A 124 1.02 -4.54 5.50
C SER A 124 2.37 -3.96 5.90
N ILE A 125 2.47 -2.63 6.12
CA ILE A 125 3.70 -1.98 6.58
C ILE A 125 4.18 -2.55 7.92
N LEU A 126 3.27 -2.85 8.82
CA LEU A 126 3.59 -3.33 10.16
C LEU A 126 3.90 -4.82 10.20
N THR A 127 3.25 -5.61 9.35
CA THR A 127 3.31 -7.08 9.44
C THR A 127 4.22 -7.72 8.40
N SER A 128 4.45 -7.08 7.26
CA SER A 128 5.23 -7.71 6.17
C SER A 128 6.71 -7.85 6.53
N PRO A 129 7.27 -9.06 6.50
CA PRO A 129 8.67 -9.31 6.81
C PRO A 129 9.64 -8.80 5.74
N VAL A 130 9.14 -8.43 4.58
CA VAL A 130 9.96 -8.01 3.42
C VAL A 130 9.98 -6.50 3.22
N ILE A 131 9.30 -5.74 4.08
CA ILE A 131 9.27 -4.28 4.00
C ILE A 131 10.40 -3.66 4.82
N MET A 132 11.00 -2.59 4.28
CA MET A 132 12.19 -1.94 4.83
C MET A 132 12.13 -1.61 6.34
N PRO A 133 11.03 -1.05 6.90
CA PRO A 133 10.95 -0.79 8.34
C PRO A 133 11.17 -2.05 9.19
N VAL A 134 10.59 -3.19 8.83
CA VAL A 134 10.74 -4.44 9.57
C VAL A 134 12.15 -5.02 9.39
N ILE A 135 12.73 -4.90 8.19
CA ILE A 135 14.11 -5.31 7.92
C ILE A 135 15.09 -4.49 8.78
N THR A 136 14.92 -3.18 8.79
CA THR A 136 15.78 -2.27 9.57
C THR A 136 15.66 -2.55 11.08
N LEU A 137 14.45 -2.77 11.57
CA LEU A 137 14.21 -3.11 12.96
C LEU A 137 14.89 -4.44 13.34
N SER A 138 14.77 -5.44 12.48
CA SER A 138 15.40 -6.76 12.68
C SER A 138 16.92 -6.68 12.69
N ALA A 139 17.49 -5.86 11.80
CA ALA A 139 18.92 -5.61 11.78
C ALA A 139 19.42 -4.89 13.06
N SER A 140 18.59 -4.05 13.67
CA SER A 140 18.96 -3.30 14.88
C SER A 140 18.82 -4.08 16.17
N ASN A 141 17.82 -4.96 16.29
CA ASN A 141 17.51 -5.70 17.52
C ASN A 141 17.90 -7.17 17.49
N GLY A 142 18.39 -7.69 16.35
CA GLY A 142 18.82 -9.07 16.18
C GLY A 142 17.68 -10.12 16.17
N LEU A 143 16.41 -9.69 16.19
CA LEU A 143 15.27 -10.60 16.12
C LEU A 143 14.91 -10.92 14.67
N SER A 144 14.22 -12.05 14.46
CA SER A 144 13.80 -12.44 13.11
C SER A 144 12.78 -11.47 12.51
N LEU A 145 12.78 -11.35 11.19
CA LEU A 145 11.80 -10.55 10.43
C LEU A 145 10.37 -10.94 10.76
N PHE A 146 10.12 -12.23 10.93
CA PHE A 146 8.80 -12.76 11.28
C PHE A 146 8.36 -12.35 12.70
N THR A 147 9.30 -12.33 13.65
CA THR A 147 9.04 -11.90 15.02
C THR A 147 8.70 -10.42 15.08
N ASN A 148 9.51 -9.57 14.44
CA ASN A 148 9.30 -8.12 14.41
C ASN A 148 8.06 -7.70 13.60
N GLY A 149 7.79 -8.37 12.49
CA GLY A 149 6.62 -8.10 11.68
C GLY A 149 5.35 -8.70 12.29
N ILE A 150 5.17 -10.00 12.11
CA ILE A 150 3.89 -10.67 12.41
C ILE A 150 3.68 -10.85 13.91
N LYS A 151 4.65 -11.48 14.62
CA LYS A 151 4.44 -11.90 16.00
C LYS A 151 4.18 -10.74 16.97
N PHE A 152 4.78 -9.59 16.78
CA PHE A 152 4.56 -8.43 17.64
C PHE A 152 3.33 -7.62 17.24
N ASN A 153 2.97 -7.61 15.96
CA ASN A 153 1.96 -6.69 15.46
C ASN A 153 0.60 -7.34 15.14
N TRP A 154 0.45 -8.67 15.21
CA TRP A 154 -0.79 -9.34 14.79
C TRP A 154 -2.02 -8.90 15.60
N LYS A 155 -1.89 -8.70 16.93
CA LYS A 155 -2.99 -8.24 17.78
C LYS A 155 -3.46 -6.84 17.39
N PHE A 156 -2.49 -5.93 17.19
CA PHE A 156 -2.77 -4.57 16.73
C PHE A 156 -3.42 -4.60 15.35
N SER A 157 -2.90 -5.40 14.43
CA SER A 157 -3.40 -5.49 13.06
C SER A 157 -4.85 -5.99 13.01
N ILE A 158 -5.18 -7.00 13.81
CA ILE A 158 -6.56 -7.50 13.90
C ILE A 158 -7.48 -6.43 14.51
N LEU A 159 -7.08 -5.82 15.62
CA LEU A 159 -7.89 -4.78 16.27
C LEU A 159 -8.11 -3.58 15.35
N PHE A 160 -7.03 -3.11 14.69
CA PHE A 160 -7.10 -2.01 13.74
C PHE A 160 -8.03 -2.34 12.57
N TYR A 161 -7.91 -3.56 12.01
CA TYR A 161 -8.79 -4.03 10.94
C TYR A 161 -10.26 -4.01 11.37
N ILE A 162 -10.58 -4.54 12.56
CA ILE A 162 -11.96 -4.57 13.09
C ILE A 162 -12.50 -3.14 13.24
N VAL A 163 -11.73 -2.23 13.83
CA VAL A 163 -12.15 -0.83 14.02
C VAL A 163 -12.42 -0.15 12.68
N VAL A 164 -11.53 -0.31 11.71
CA VAL A 164 -11.72 0.25 10.37
C VAL A 164 -12.94 -0.35 9.68
N GLN A 165 -13.18 -1.67 9.82
CA GLN A 165 -14.35 -2.30 9.22
C GLN A 165 -15.66 -1.82 9.86
N ILE A 166 -15.71 -1.67 11.17
CA ILE A 166 -16.88 -1.09 11.85
C ILE A 166 -17.16 0.31 11.29
N TYR A 167 -16.13 1.14 11.17
CA TYR A 167 -16.26 2.48 10.60
C TYR A 167 -16.78 2.45 9.16
N LEU A 168 -16.15 1.62 8.28
CA LEU A 168 -16.55 1.49 6.88
C LEU A 168 -18.01 1.02 6.73
N GLN A 169 -18.40 -0.02 7.47
CA GLN A 169 -19.77 -0.54 7.41
C GLN A 169 -20.80 0.49 7.91
N THR A 170 -20.45 1.24 8.95
CA THR A 170 -21.31 2.31 9.47
C THR A 170 -21.47 3.41 8.42
N MET A 171 -20.38 3.84 7.78
CA MET A 171 -20.43 4.90 6.76
C MET A 171 -21.19 4.49 5.51
N ILE A 172 -21.12 3.22 5.10
CA ILE A 172 -21.94 2.71 3.98
C ILE A 172 -23.43 2.89 4.28
N GLN A 173 -23.88 2.56 5.49
CA GLN A 173 -25.28 2.71 5.87
C GLN A 173 -25.73 4.16 5.86
N PHE A 174 -24.89 5.08 6.33
CA PHE A 174 -25.20 6.52 6.27
C PHE A 174 -25.21 7.09 4.85
N TRP A 175 -24.46 6.49 3.94
CA TRP A 175 -24.42 6.96 2.54
C TRP A 175 -25.56 6.43 1.69
N GLN A 176 -26.19 5.32 2.08
CA GLN A 176 -27.35 4.72 1.40
C GLN A 176 -28.69 5.34 1.84
N LEU A 177 -28.68 6.17 2.87
CA LEU A 177 -29.82 6.98 3.33
C LEU A 177 -29.87 8.34 2.62
#